data_9e8a8a348d165e68644b8f50eae0ae2a
#
_entry.id   9e8a8a348d165e68644b8f50eae0ae2a
#
_cell.length_a   1.000
_cell.length_b   1.000
_cell.length_c   1.000
_cell.angle_alpha   90.00
_cell.angle_beta   90.00
_cell.angle_gamma   90.00
#
_symmetry.space_group_name_H-M   'P 1'
#
loop_
_entity.id
_entity.type
_entity.pdbx_description
1 polymer ?
#
loop_
_entity_poly.entity_id
_entity_poly.type
_entity_poly.pdbx_seq_one_letter_code
_entity_poly.pdbx_strand_id
1 'polypeptide(L)'
;MAFSTTSNIQLTQEQKERIKANREEALKKRAAAEEKLKLQQQPSKPVEQREQQNSNEIIKNKNLISVDFKFYLLSSERFKLEFHPFDSSIPLKLKEIPSRNYDSAAKIWNFLLKDYEVVKNKLNQLRSKNVLAKFDEIPLGVRKLFLDKISPRNLEPTSSESTSTCLDKADPKIVETLFPFQRSGVSFGIRRGGRLLIADEMGLGKTVQALAIASAFSGEWPLLIICPSSVKYMWYRQIKRFLPSARPCLVEKAKDDLPRSRCTNLVIIMSYTLMEMRAEELKRENFYVLIFDECHMLKESKTKRTSVADALAKRANRIILLSGTPALSRPAELFSQIKMIDPKIFPYYKHYAFRYCDGKMGRFGFEAKGQSNAEELKAVMEKIMIRRLKKDVLEDLPEKRREIIFLSGDAIDNKMKQLLKAREEFESANKFSIVCEKFF
;
A
#
# COMPACT_ATOMS: atom_id res chain seq x y z
N MET A 1 -59.54 15.11 -9.39
CA MET A 1 -59.31 16.36 -10.15
C MET A 1 -57.80 16.45 -10.39
N ALA A 2 -57.43 16.27 -11.62
CA ALA A 2 -56.06 16.33 -12.09
C ALA A 2 -55.65 17.79 -12.29
N PHE A 3 -54.43 18.15 -11.94
CA PHE A 3 -53.72 19.26 -12.56
C PHE A 3 -52.29 18.83 -12.86
N SER A 4 -52.11 18.47 -14.12
CA SER A 4 -50.83 18.43 -14.79
C SER A 4 -50.57 19.84 -15.34
N THR A 5 -49.47 20.47 -14.98
CA THR A 5 -48.96 21.64 -15.66
C THR A 5 -47.49 21.43 -16.01
N THR A 6 -47.28 20.87 -17.18
CA THR A 6 -45.99 20.95 -17.91
C THR A 6 -45.93 22.36 -18.49
N SER A 7 -45.15 23.24 -17.89
CA SER A 7 -44.82 24.55 -18.45
C SER A 7 -43.78 24.34 -19.57
N ASN A 8 -44.21 24.43 -20.82
CA ASN A 8 -43.31 24.55 -22.00
C ASN A 8 -42.59 25.91 -21.89
N ILE A 9 -41.34 25.91 -21.45
CA ILE A 9 -40.48 27.09 -21.50
C ILE A 9 -40.05 27.26 -22.96
N GLN A 10 -40.75 28.20 -23.67
CA GLN A 10 -40.31 28.63 -25.00
C GLN A 10 -39.07 29.51 -24.87
N LEU A 11 -37.94 29.01 -25.35
CA LEU A 11 -36.68 29.77 -25.42
C LEU A 11 -36.85 30.97 -26.37
N THR A 12 -36.37 32.13 -25.98
CA THR A 12 -36.36 33.33 -26.80
C THR A 12 -35.43 33.14 -28.01
N GLN A 13 -35.65 33.90 -29.07
CA GLN A 13 -34.82 33.83 -30.32
C GLN A 13 -33.33 34.03 -30.00
N GLU A 14 -33.01 34.96 -29.14
CA GLU A 14 -31.67 35.27 -28.69
C GLU A 14 -31.02 34.13 -27.90
N GLN A 15 -31.77 33.39 -27.10
CA GLN A 15 -31.32 32.19 -26.38
C GLN A 15 -31.02 31.04 -27.33
N LYS A 16 -31.83 30.88 -28.41
CA LYS A 16 -31.61 29.86 -29.43
C LYS A 16 -30.34 30.15 -30.26
N GLU A 17 -30.10 31.40 -30.60
CA GLU A 17 -28.88 31.84 -31.30
C GLU A 17 -27.62 31.66 -30.45
N ARG A 18 -27.71 31.95 -29.16
CA ARG A 18 -26.60 31.76 -28.22
C ARG A 18 -26.27 30.26 -28.00
N ILE A 19 -27.30 29.42 -27.96
CA ILE A 19 -27.11 27.95 -27.87
C ILE A 19 -26.46 27.42 -29.19
N LYS A 20 -26.86 27.96 -30.33
CA LYS A 20 -26.31 27.57 -31.64
C LYS A 20 -24.83 27.97 -31.74
N ALA A 21 -24.50 29.20 -31.36
CA ALA A 21 -23.13 29.71 -31.35
C ALA A 21 -22.22 28.89 -30.42
N ASN A 22 -22.69 28.59 -29.18
CA ASN A 22 -21.95 27.76 -28.23
C ASN A 22 -21.74 26.32 -28.72
N ARG A 23 -22.71 25.78 -29.48
CA ARG A 23 -22.61 24.45 -30.09
C ARG A 23 -21.59 24.40 -31.22
N GLU A 24 -21.56 25.44 -32.04
CA GLU A 24 -20.55 25.59 -33.13
C GLU A 24 -19.14 25.78 -32.56
N GLU A 25 -18.98 26.56 -31.50
CA GLU A 25 -17.69 26.73 -30.84
C GLU A 25 -17.20 25.41 -30.17
N ALA A 26 -18.11 24.67 -29.55
CA ALA A 26 -17.79 23.38 -28.98
C ALA A 26 -17.39 22.33 -30.03
N LEU A 27 -18.03 22.35 -31.21
CA LEU A 27 -17.67 21.51 -32.36
C LEU A 27 -16.29 21.89 -32.92
N LYS A 28 -15.98 23.18 -33.06
CA LYS A 28 -14.64 23.66 -33.47
C LYS A 28 -13.55 23.24 -32.48
N LYS A 29 -13.83 23.34 -31.18
CA LYS A 29 -12.89 22.89 -30.15
C LYS A 29 -12.67 21.37 -30.16
N ARG A 30 -13.71 20.59 -30.45
CA ARG A 30 -13.57 19.12 -30.60
C ARG A 30 -12.79 18.75 -31.85
N ALA A 31 -13.06 19.39 -33.00
CA ALA A 31 -12.33 19.16 -34.25
C ALA A 31 -10.82 19.51 -34.08
N ALA A 32 -10.50 20.63 -33.44
CA ALA A 32 -9.12 21.02 -33.16
C ALA A 32 -8.42 20.06 -32.17
N ALA A 33 -9.16 19.48 -31.20
CA ALA A 33 -8.65 18.48 -30.28
C ALA A 33 -8.39 17.13 -31.00
N GLU A 34 -9.29 16.72 -31.89
CA GLU A 34 -9.09 15.50 -32.71
C GLU A 34 -7.94 15.65 -33.69
N GLU A 35 -7.75 16.84 -34.29
CA GLU A 35 -6.62 17.13 -35.19
C GLU A 35 -5.29 17.12 -34.42
N LYS A 36 -5.25 17.70 -33.21
CA LYS A 36 -4.11 17.56 -32.30
C LYS A 36 -3.82 16.11 -31.89
N LEU A 37 -4.87 15.31 -31.66
CA LEU A 37 -4.72 13.90 -31.34
C LEU A 37 -4.21 13.09 -32.54
N LYS A 38 -4.66 13.43 -33.76
CA LYS A 38 -4.17 12.82 -35.02
C LYS A 38 -2.73 13.23 -35.35
N LEU A 39 -2.33 14.47 -35.03
CA LEU A 39 -0.94 14.91 -35.15
C LEU A 39 0.00 14.26 -34.12
N GLN A 40 -0.51 13.92 -32.92
CA GLN A 40 0.24 13.14 -31.91
C GLN A 40 0.25 11.65 -32.18
N GLN A 41 -0.63 11.15 -33.07
CA GLN A 41 -0.70 9.76 -33.50
C GLN A 41 -0.05 9.49 -34.86
N GLN A 42 0.55 10.51 -35.52
CA GLN A 42 1.43 10.21 -36.62
C GLN A 42 2.66 9.48 -36.07
N PRO A 43 2.92 8.25 -36.51
CA PRO A 43 4.09 7.52 -36.04
C PRO A 43 5.33 8.25 -36.48
N SER A 44 6.08 8.79 -35.53
CA SER A 44 7.48 9.14 -35.75
C SER A 44 8.17 7.88 -36.24
N LYS A 45 8.39 7.76 -37.53
CA LYS A 45 9.34 6.80 -38.10
C LYS A 45 10.71 7.11 -37.48
N PRO A 46 11.55 6.20 -37.07
CA PRO A 46 11.49 4.77 -36.95
C PRO A 46 12.44 4.27 -35.84
N VAL A 47 12.02 4.21 -34.65
CA VAL A 47 12.78 3.41 -33.65
C VAL A 47 12.41 1.94 -33.83
N GLU A 48 11.13 1.64 -34.12
CA GLU A 48 10.68 0.26 -34.35
C GLU A 48 11.22 -0.37 -35.64
N GLN A 49 11.47 0.42 -36.70
CA GLN A 49 12.11 -0.14 -37.91
C GLN A 49 13.60 -0.46 -37.69
N ARG A 50 14.30 0.27 -36.85
CA ARG A 50 15.66 -0.11 -36.43
C ARG A 50 15.67 -1.30 -35.48
N GLU A 51 14.69 -1.40 -34.58
CA GLU A 51 14.55 -2.58 -33.71
C GLU A 51 14.01 -3.79 -34.48
N GLN A 52 13.10 -3.61 -35.43
CA GLN A 52 12.64 -4.70 -36.31
C GLN A 52 13.69 -5.12 -37.34
N GLN A 53 14.49 -4.18 -37.88
CA GLN A 53 15.63 -4.55 -38.73
C GLN A 53 16.74 -5.23 -37.94
N ASN A 54 17.08 -4.76 -36.74
CA ASN A 54 17.98 -5.47 -35.84
C ASN A 54 17.39 -6.80 -35.36
N SER A 55 16.08 -6.89 -35.13
CA SER A 55 15.41 -8.13 -34.79
C SER A 55 15.39 -9.13 -35.97
N ASN A 56 15.21 -8.63 -37.20
CA ASN A 56 15.24 -9.44 -38.40
C ASN A 56 16.66 -9.87 -38.85
N GLU A 57 17.69 -9.10 -38.56
CA GLU A 57 19.08 -9.54 -38.70
C GLU A 57 19.48 -10.60 -37.64
N ILE A 58 18.93 -10.49 -36.42
CA ILE A 58 19.11 -11.46 -35.34
C ILE A 58 18.40 -12.81 -35.65
N ILE A 59 17.25 -12.74 -36.34
CA ILE A 59 16.47 -13.97 -36.73
C ILE A 59 17.16 -14.76 -37.85
N LYS A 60 18.10 -14.17 -38.57
CA LYS A 60 18.87 -14.92 -39.60
C LYS A 60 19.99 -15.82 -39.06
N ASN A 61 20.32 -15.74 -37.77
CA ASN A 61 21.22 -16.70 -37.13
C ASN A 61 20.41 -17.90 -36.56
N LYS A 62 20.45 -18.98 -37.30
CA LYS A 62 19.64 -20.20 -37.09
C LYS A 62 19.79 -20.98 -35.78
N ASN A 63 20.50 -20.46 -34.75
CA ASN A 63 20.81 -21.21 -33.52
C ASN A 63 20.77 -20.37 -32.23
N LEU A 64 19.99 -19.29 -32.15
CA LEU A 64 19.83 -18.53 -30.89
C LEU A 64 18.87 -19.29 -29.96
N ILE A 65 19.38 -19.74 -28.82
CA ILE A 65 18.60 -20.35 -27.74
C ILE A 65 18.12 -19.24 -26.82
N SER A 66 16.79 -19.06 -26.68
CA SER A 66 16.21 -18.12 -25.70
C SER A 66 16.22 -18.80 -24.33
N VAL A 67 16.88 -18.17 -23.36
CA VAL A 67 16.92 -18.63 -21.97
C VAL A 67 16.27 -17.59 -21.07
N ASP A 68 15.26 -18.01 -20.31
CA ASP A 68 14.59 -17.21 -19.32
C ASP A 68 15.31 -17.34 -17.96
N PHE A 69 15.82 -16.23 -17.44
CA PHE A 69 16.47 -16.14 -16.13
C PHE A 69 15.52 -15.48 -15.14
N LYS A 70 15.19 -16.19 -14.05
CA LYS A 70 14.31 -15.69 -13.00
C LYS A 70 15.10 -15.52 -11.71
N PHE A 71 15.03 -14.30 -11.18
CA PHE A 71 15.70 -13.91 -9.94
C PHE A 71 14.69 -13.77 -8.82
N TYR A 72 14.95 -14.42 -7.67
CA TYR A 72 14.08 -14.33 -6.49
C TYR A 72 14.91 -14.01 -5.27
N LEU A 73 14.41 -13.13 -4.41
CA LEU A 73 15.03 -12.89 -3.10
C LEU A 73 14.86 -14.16 -2.24
N LEU A 74 15.94 -14.70 -1.73
CA LEU A 74 15.93 -15.88 -0.86
C LEU A 74 15.99 -15.47 0.63
N SER A 75 16.73 -14.41 0.92
CA SER A 75 16.87 -13.84 2.27
C SER A 75 17.22 -12.36 2.17
N SER A 76 17.39 -11.68 3.30
CA SER A 76 17.84 -10.27 3.34
C SER A 76 19.18 -10.05 2.62
N GLU A 77 20.00 -11.08 2.45
CA GLU A 77 21.37 -10.97 1.91
C GLU A 77 21.59 -11.76 0.63
N ARG A 78 20.71 -12.69 0.31
CA ARG A 78 20.93 -13.61 -0.81
C ARG A 78 19.72 -13.69 -1.74
N PHE A 79 19.98 -13.94 -3.02
CA PHE A 79 18.97 -14.24 -4.03
C PHE A 79 19.27 -15.57 -4.72
N LYS A 80 18.22 -16.26 -5.18
CA LYS A 80 18.29 -17.45 -6.02
C LYS A 80 18.10 -17.10 -7.49
N LEU A 81 18.72 -17.92 -8.35
CA LEU A 81 18.62 -17.83 -9.80
C LEU A 81 18.08 -19.15 -10.34
N GLU A 82 17.02 -19.07 -11.09
CA GLU A 82 16.44 -20.16 -11.88
C GLU A 82 16.59 -19.82 -13.36
N PHE A 83 16.83 -20.79 -14.22
CA PHE A 83 16.92 -20.57 -15.66
C PHE A 83 16.42 -21.77 -16.45
N HIS A 84 15.77 -21.50 -17.57
CA HIS A 84 15.22 -22.49 -18.46
C HIS A 84 15.19 -21.94 -19.91
N PRO A 85 15.56 -22.76 -20.93
CA PRO A 85 16.10 -24.11 -20.88
C PRO A 85 17.51 -24.13 -20.31
N PHE A 86 17.99 -25.35 -19.96
CA PHE A 86 19.36 -25.56 -19.48
C PHE A 86 20.35 -25.43 -20.64
N ASP A 87 21.44 -24.69 -20.39
CA ASP A 87 22.58 -24.58 -21.25
C ASP A 87 23.85 -24.77 -20.43
N SER A 88 24.79 -25.63 -20.90
CA SER A 88 25.99 -26.00 -20.16
C SER A 88 27.00 -24.85 -19.98
N SER A 89 26.91 -23.80 -20.79
CA SER A 89 27.76 -22.60 -20.66
C SER A 89 27.37 -21.73 -19.47
N ILE A 90 26.09 -21.79 -18.99
CA ILE A 90 25.59 -21.00 -17.89
C ILE A 90 26.26 -21.36 -16.56
N PRO A 91 26.27 -22.65 -16.11
CA PRO A 91 26.96 -23.03 -14.88
C PRO A 91 28.45 -22.67 -14.89
N LEU A 92 29.10 -22.70 -16.02
CA LEU A 92 30.54 -22.33 -16.15
C LEU A 92 30.71 -20.84 -15.80
N LYS A 93 29.83 -19.98 -16.29
CA LYS A 93 29.85 -18.55 -15.98
C LYS A 93 29.46 -18.24 -14.53
N LEU A 94 28.49 -18.96 -13.98
CA LEU A 94 28.07 -18.81 -12.59
C LEU A 94 29.18 -19.23 -11.61
N LYS A 95 30.01 -20.22 -11.95
CA LYS A 95 31.18 -20.66 -11.16
C LYS A 95 32.27 -19.59 -11.04
N GLU A 96 32.30 -18.61 -11.92
CA GLU A 96 33.27 -17.50 -11.86
C GLU A 96 32.95 -16.49 -10.75
N ILE A 97 31.73 -16.56 -10.12
CA ILE A 97 31.25 -15.59 -9.12
C ILE A 97 31.67 -16.08 -7.72
N PRO A 98 32.41 -15.28 -6.94
CA PRO A 98 32.95 -15.74 -5.65
C PRO A 98 31.86 -16.10 -4.62
N SER A 99 30.75 -15.35 -4.60
CA SER A 99 29.64 -15.53 -3.62
C SER A 99 28.68 -16.66 -3.99
N ARG A 100 28.97 -17.40 -5.06
CA ARG A 100 28.13 -18.52 -5.49
C ARG A 100 27.97 -19.57 -4.41
N ASN A 101 26.76 -20.07 -4.32
CA ASN A 101 26.42 -21.26 -3.57
C ASN A 101 25.43 -22.08 -4.41
N TYR A 102 25.71 -23.38 -4.58
CA TYR A 102 24.83 -24.28 -5.31
C TYR A 102 24.27 -25.33 -4.36
N ASP A 103 22.94 -25.28 -4.20
CA ASP A 103 22.21 -26.31 -3.49
C ASP A 103 21.98 -27.51 -4.43
N SER A 104 22.65 -28.59 -4.17
CA SER A 104 22.58 -29.81 -5.01
C SER A 104 21.24 -30.55 -4.84
N ALA A 105 20.61 -30.44 -3.69
CA ALA A 105 19.33 -31.11 -3.43
C ALA A 105 18.19 -30.39 -4.16
N ALA A 106 18.16 -29.06 -4.08
CA ALA A 106 17.17 -28.24 -4.75
C ALA A 106 17.56 -27.89 -6.21
N LYS A 107 18.80 -28.15 -6.63
CA LYS A 107 19.39 -27.76 -7.93
C LYS A 107 19.31 -26.25 -8.19
N ILE A 108 19.51 -25.45 -7.15
CA ILE A 108 19.35 -23.99 -7.19
C ILE A 108 20.71 -23.31 -6.99
N TRP A 109 21.00 -22.34 -7.84
CA TRP A 109 22.09 -21.39 -7.64
C TRP A 109 21.62 -20.22 -6.79
N ASN A 110 22.43 -19.82 -5.81
CA ASN A 110 22.18 -18.61 -5.03
C ASN A 110 23.46 -17.79 -4.82
N PHE A 111 23.29 -16.47 -4.67
CA PHE A 111 24.38 -15.49 -4.63
C PHE A 111 24.09 -14.42 -3.58
N LEU A 112 25.11 -13.67 -3.15
CA LEU A 112 24.91 -12.50 -2.32
C LEU A 112 24.22 -11.41 -3.14
N LEU A 113 23.25 -10.72 -2.52
CA LEU A 113 22.45 -9.68 -3.18
C LEU A 113 23.32 -8.51 -3.69
N LYS A 114 24.43 -8.20 -3.02
CA LYS A 114 25.41 -7.20 -3.47
C LYS A 114 26.03 -7.53 -4.84
N ASP A 115 26.09 -8.82 -5.21
CA ASP A 115 26.69 -9.28 -6.46
C ASP A 115 25.63 -9.42 -7.59
N TYR A 116 24.41 -8.94 -7.37
CA TYR A 116 23.30 -9.06 -8.32
C TYR A 116 23.66 -8.55 -9.72
N GLU A 117 24.22 -7.36 -9.82
CA GLU A 117 24.61 -6.77 -11.11
C GLU A 117 25.80 -7.52 -11.75
N VAL A 118 26.70 -8.05 -10.94
CA VAL A 118 27.81 -8.89 -11.45
C VAL A 118 27.25 -10.16 -12.09
N VAL A 119 26.33 -10.85 -11.43
CA VAL A 119 25.66 -12.04 -11.96
C VAL A 119 24.95 -11.71 -13.27
N LYS A 120 24.14 -10.66 -13.29
CA LYS A 120 23.39 -10.22 -14.46
C LYS A 120 24.30 -9.89 -15.64
N ASN A 121 25.39 -9.15 -15.40
CA ASN A 121 26.35 -8.79 -16.44
C ASN A 121 27.08 -10.02 -17.02
N LYS A 122 27.45 -10.99 -16.18
CA LYS A 122 28.03 -12.26 -16.62
C LYS A 122 27.05 -13.05 -17.50
N LEU A 123 25.77 -13.08 -17.17
CA LEU A 123 24.73 -13.73 -17.97
C LEU A 123 24.49 -13.00 -19.30
N ASN A 124 24.55 -11.66 -19.30
CA ASN A 124 24.45 -10.87 -20.54
C ASN A 124 25.60 -11.16 -21.52
N GLN A 125 26.80 -11.50 -21.03
CA GLN A 125 27.93 -11.87 -21.87
C GLN A 125 27.71 -13.19 -22.63
N LEU A 126 26.76 -14.03 -22.21
CA LEU A 126 26.38 -15.25 -22.93
C LEU A 126 25.73 -14.97 -24.29
N ARG A 127 25.24 -13.73 -24.50
CA ARG A 127 24.66 -13.27 -25.78
C ARG A 127 25.63 -13.43 -26.96
N SER A 128 26.93 -13.35 -26.72
CA SER A 128 27.99 -13.63 -27.71
C SER A 128 28.13 -15.10 -28.05
N LYS A 129 27.48 -16.00 -27.29
CA LYS A 129 27.54 -17.47 -27.45
C LYS A 129 26.20 -18.09 -27.91
N ASN A 130 25.43 -17.34 -28.72
CA ASN A 130 24.11 -17.76 -29.24
C ASN A 130 22.99 -17.93 -28.17
N VAL A 131 23.13 -17.35 -26.98
CA VAL A 131 22.10 -17.35 -25.95
C VAL A 131 21.42 -15.96 -25.89
N LEU A 132 20.11 -15.94 -26.13
CA LEU A 132 19.29 -14.76 -25.89
C LEU A 132 18.76 -14.77 -24.46
N ALA A 133 19.37 -13.97 -23.58
CA ALA A 133 18.97 -13.88 -22.18
C ALA A 133 17.73 -13.00 -22.00
N LYS A 134 16.69 -13.54 -21.39
CA LYS A 134 15.52 -12.79 -20.87
C LYS A 134 15.56 -12.82 -19.36
N PHE A 135 15.36 -11.67 -18.72
CA PHE A 135 15.47 -11.52 -17.28
C PHE A 135 14.12 -11.16 -16.66
N ASP A 136 13.65 -11.98 -15.70
CA ASP A 136 12.65 -11.64 -14.73
C ASP A 136 13.37 -11.17 -13.45
N GLU A 137 13.51 -9.87 -13.30
CA GLU A 137 14.39 -9.25 -12.32
C GLU A 137 13.71 -9.01 -10.97
N ILE A 138 14.48 -9.07 -9.87
CA ILE A 138 14.04 -8.52 -8.60
C ILE A 138 13.87 -7.01 -8.79
N PRO A 139 12.69 -6.43 -8.43
CA PRO A 139 12.45 -5.01 -8.60
C PRO A 139 13.53 -4.15 -7.96
N LEU A 140 13.96 -3.11 -8.67
CA LEU A 140 15.04 -2.23 -8.19
C LEU A 140 14.76 -1.65 -6.80
N GLY A 141 13.50 -1.29 -6.52
CA GLY A 141 13.09 -0.79 -5.21
C GLY A 141 13.26 -1.83 -4.10
N VAL A 142 12.98 -3.11 -4.39
CA VAL A 142 13.23 -4.21 -3.45
C VAL A 142 14.73 -4.37 -3.23
N ARG A 143 15.54 -4.42 -4.29
CA ARG A 143 17.00 -4.55 -4.15
C ARG A 143 17.58 -3.41 -3.30
N LYS A 144 17.18 -2.17 -3.55
CA LYS A 144 17.60 -1.01 -2.76
C LYS A 144 17.19 -1.10 -1.30
N LEU A 145 15.97 -1.58 -1.01
CA LEU A 145 15.49 -1.76 0.35
C LEU A 145 16.39 -2.67 1.21
N PHE A 146 17.09 -3.63 0.58
CA PHE A 146 17.96 -4.58 1.26
C PHE A 146 19.44 -4.22 1.16
N LEU A 147 19.90 -3.60 0.06
CA LEU A 147 21.29 -3.21 -0.15
C LEU A 147 21.66 -1.91 0.53
N ASP A 148 20.75 -0.95 0.42
CA ASP A 148 21.00 0.34 1.03
C ASP A 148 20.74 0.19 2.53
N LYS A 149 21.71 0.55 3.36
CA LYS A 149 21.53 0.78 4.80
C LYS A 149 20.61 1.99 5.03
N ILE A 150 19.57 2.15 4.22
CA ILE A 150 18.87 3.40 3.98
C ILE A 150 17.79 3.64 5.00
N SER A 151 17.97 4.76 5.57
CA SER A 151 16.95 5.66 6.09
C SER A 151 16.09 6.25 4.97
N PRO A 152 14.74 6.29 5.07
CA PRO A 152 13.92 7.10 4.19
C PRO A 152 14.17 8.58 4.53
N ARG A 153 14.61 9.34 3.52
CA ARG A 153 14.83 10.79 3.55
C ARG A 153 15.64 11.33 4.75
N ASN A 154 16.95 11.42 4.57
CA ASN A 154 17.89 12.27 5.33
C ASN A 154 18.05 12.06 6.85
N LEU A 155 17.78 10.89 7.37
CA LEU A 155 18.24 10.51 8.69
C LEU A 155 19.09 9.25 8.52
N GLU A 156 20.40 9.40 8.55
CA GLU A 156 21.31 8.27 8.66
C GLU A 156 20.97 7.53 9.97
N PRO A 157 20.55 6.24 9.91
CA PRO A 157 20.66 5.44 11.09
C PRO A 157 22.15 5.14 11.22
N THR A 158 22.82 5.83 12.10
CA THR A 158 24.06 5.30 12.62
C THR A 158 23.72 3.91 13.13
N SER A 159 24.34 2.90 12.53
CA SER A 159 24.10 1.48 12.79
C SER A 159 24.45 1.05 14.23
N SER A 160 24.67 1.99 15.12
CA SER A 160 25.06 1.87 16.52
C SER A 160 24.10 2.56 17.51
N GLU A 161 23.00 3.20 17.07
CA GLU A 161 22.05 3.74 18.04
C GLU A 161 21.37 2.59 18.80
N SER A 162 21.60 2.53 20.10
CA SER A 162 20.90 1.60 21.00
C SER A 162 19.40 1.90 21.01
N THR A 163 18.58 0.93 21.40
CA THR A 163 17.12 1.14 21.51
C THR A 163 16.77 2.31 22.42
N SER A 164 17.57 2.56 23.46
CA SER A 164 17.42 3.69 24.40
C SER A 164 17.56 5.05 23.69
N THR A 165 18.63 5.27 22.93
CA THR A 165 18.88 6.55 22.23
C THR A 165 17.79 6.89 21.18
N CYS A 166 17.17 5.90 20.57
CA CYS A 166 16.02 6.14 19.70
C CYS A 166 14.77 6.59 20.46
N LEU A 167 14.53 6.01 21.65
CA LEU A 167 13.36 6.33 22.46
C LEU A 167 13.44 7.72 23.09
N ASP A 168 14.64 8.25 23.31
CA ASP A 168 14.86 9.61 23.84
C ASP A 168 14.28 10.71 22.93
N LYS A 169 14.01 10.39 21.66
CA LYS A 169 13.33 11.30 20.71
C LYS A 169 11.82 11.40 20.94
N ALA A 170 11.23 10.41 21.59
CA ALA A 170 9.79 10.36 21.87
C ALA A 170 9.47 11.06 23.22
N ASP A 171 8.18 11.40 23.42
CA ASP A 171 7.75 11.99 24.69
C ASP A 171 8.04 11.03 25.86
N PRO A 172 8.78 11.47 26.90
CA PRO A 172 9.17 10.60 28.01
C PRO A 172 7.97 9.95 28.73
N LYS A 173 6.87 10.69 28.91
CA LYS A 173 5.68 10.21 29.60
C LYS A 173 5.05 9.01 28.91
N ILE A 174 4.99 9.03 27.59
CA ILE A 174 4.45 7.87 26.85
C ILE A 174 5.44 6.71 26.86
N VAL A 175 6.75 6.99 26.76
CA VAL A 175 7.82 5.96 26.78
C VAL A 175 7.81 5.16 28.08
N GLU A 176 7.57 5.81 29.22
CA GLU A 176 7.47 5.15 30.53
C GLU A 176 6.35 4.11 30.58
N THR A 177 5.26 4.32 29.87
CA THR A 177 4.09 3.43 29.84
C THR A 177 4.23 2.24 28.91
N LEU A 178 5.28 2.19 28.07
CA LEU A 178 5.46 1.17 27.05
C LEU A 178 5.98 -0.15 27.63
N PHE A 179 5.36 -1.25 27.28
CA PHE A 179 5.90 -2.60 27.50
C PHE A 179 7.20 -2.83 26.69
N PRO A 180 8.06 -3.77 27.09
CA PRO A 180 9.34 -4.04 26.40
C PRO A 180 9.17 -4.28 24.90
N PHE A 181 8.20 -5.09 24.49
CA PHE A 181 7.93 -5.33 23.07
C PHE A 181 7.43 -4.08 22.33
N GLN A 182 6.66 -3.21 23.00
CA GLN A 182 6.22 -1.93 22.41
C GLN A 182 7.39 -0.97 22.24
N ARG A 183 8.32 -0.89 23.20
CA ARG A 183 9.56 -0.11 23.09
C ARG A 183 10.38 -0.52 21.86
N SER A 184 10.54 -1.81 21.64
CA SER A 184 11.18 -2.36 20.45
C SER A 184 10.46 -1.92 19.15
N GLY A 185 9.12 -1.95 19.15
CA GLY A 185 8.31 -1.49 18.03
C GLY A 185 8.44 0.01 17.76
N VAL A 186 8.40 0.83 18.81
CA VAL A 186 8.58 2.28 18.70
C VAL A 186 9.97 2.62 18.16
N SER A 187 11.03 1.97 18.69
CA SER A 187 12.39 2.15 18.19
C SER A 187 12.53 1.79 16.71
N PHE A 188 11.89 0.68 16.28
CA PHE A 188 11.84 0.33 14.85
C PHE A 188 11.17 1.44 14.04
N GLY A 189 10.01 1.95 14.49
CA GLY A 189 9.28 3.01 13.80
C GLY A 189 10.08 4.31 13.69
N ILE A 190 10.78 4.70 14.75
CA ILE A 190 11.62 5.90 14.74
C ILE A 190 12.82 5.72 13.79
N ARG A 191 13.51 4.57 13.83
CA ARG A 191 14.60 4.24 12.87
C ARG A 191 14.11 4.21 11.44
N ARG A 192 12.84 3.83 11.19
CA ARG A 192 12.20 3.92 9.88
C ARG A 192 11.74 5.32 9.50
N GLY A 193 12.12 6.34 10.28
CA GLY A 193 11.72 7.72 10.04
C GLY A 193 10.20 7.93 10.12
N GLY A 194 9.49 7.16 10.95
CA GLY A 194 8.03 7.26 11.10
C GLY A 194 7.24 6.75 9.89
N ARG A 195 7.83 5.91 9.02
CA ARG A 195 7.15 5.36 7.83
C ARG A 195 7.08 3.83 7.92
N LEU A 196 5.95 3.31 8.43
CA LEU A 196 5.79 1.89 8.71
C LEU A 196 4.32 1.47 8.79
N LEU A 197 4.10 0.15 8.79
CA LEU A 197 2.84 -0.49 9.16
C LEU A 197 2.99 -1.18 10.52
N ILE A 198 2.18 -0.83 11.50
CA ILE A 198 2.04 -1.57 12.76
C ILE A 198 0.86 -2.53 12.60
N ALA A 199 1.19 -3.81 12.45
CA ALA A 199 0.26 -4.89 12.17
C ALA A 199 0.15 -5.88 13.34
N ASP A 200 0.48 -5.45 14.55
CA ASP A 200 0.34 -6.21 15.79
C ASP A 200 -1.10 -6.70 15.99
N GLU A 201 -1.29 -7.85 16.59
CA GLU A 201 -2.60 -8.40 16.92
C GLU A 201 -3.43 -7.40 17.74
N MET A 202 -4.76 -7.47 17.62
CA MET A 202 -5.67 -6.58 18.36
C MET A 202 -5.40 -6.68 19.88
N GLY A 203 -5.36 -5.52 20.57
CA GLY A 203 -5.09 -5.44 22.01
C GLY A 203 -3.61 -5.34 22.40
N LEU A 204 -2.65 -5.40 21.46
CA LEU A 204 -1.22 -5.20 21.75
C LEU A 204 -0.79 -3.72 21.81
N GLY A 205 -1.74 -2.78 21.86
CA GLY A 205 -1.45 -1.36 22.05
C GLY A 205 -0.87 -0.67 20.83
N LYS A 206 -1.37 -0.94 19.62
CA LYS A 206 -0.96 -0.23 18.40
C LYS A 206 -1.09 1.29 18.53
N THR A 207 -2.17 1.76 19.17
CA THR A 207 -2.46 3.19 19.39
C THR A 207 -1.35 3.88 20.18
N VAL A 208 -0.92 3.30 21.31
CA VAL A 208 0.15 3.90 22.13
C VAL A 208 1.48 3.88 21.40
N GLN A 209 1.81 2.81 20.68
CA GLN A 209 3.01 2.75 19.85
C GLN A 209 3.00 3.83 18.75
N ALA A 210 1.87 4.01 18.06
CA ALA A 210 1.73 5.04 17.02
C ALA A 210 1.89 6.45 17.58
N LEU A 211 1.30 6.74 18.75
CA LEU A 211 1.45 8.03 19.44
C LEU A 211 2.89 8.27 19.88
N ALA A 212 3.58 7.25 20.40
CA ALA A 212 4.98 7.35 20.79
C ALA A 212 5.90 7.59 19.58
N ILE A 213 5.66 6.94 18.45
CA ILE A 213 6.41 7.21 17.23
C ILE A 213 6.11 8.63 16.72
N ALA A 214 4.84 9.05 16.71
CA ALA A 214 4.46 10.38 16.23
C ALA A 214 5.04 11.49 17.12
N SER A 215 5.14 11.29 18.44
CA SER A 215 5.73 12.25 19.37
C SER A 215 7.21 12.51 19.11
N ALA A 216 7.97 11.50 18.64
CA ALA A 216 9.35 11.67 18.24
C ALA A 216 9.54 12.63 17.05
N PHE A 217 8.47 12.97 16.35
CA PHE A 217 8.45 13.92 15.23
C PHE A 217 7.52 15.12 15.51
N SER A 218 7.34 15.48 16.78
CA SER A 218 6.45 16.59 17.20
C SER A 218 6.81 17.93 16.58
N GLY A 219 8.08 18.16 16.25
CA GLY A 219 8.52 19.34 15.51
C GLY A 219 7.95 19.47 14.09
N GLU A 220 7.37 18.39 13.54
CA GLU A 220 6.75 18.36 12.21
C GLU A 220 5.20 18.38 12.28
N TRP A 221 4.62 18.58 13.46
CA TRP A 221 3.17 18.65 13.60
C TRP A 221 2.60 19.93 12.98
N PRO A 222 1.29 19.95 12.59
CA PRO A 222 0.17 19.19 13.16
C PRO A 222 0.16 17.72 12.74
N LEU A 223 -0.26 16.86 13.68
CA LEU A 223 -0.53 15.45 13.46
C LEU A 223 -1.97 15.29 12.97
N LEU A 224 -2.17 14.56 11.88
CA LEU A 224 -3.50 14.17 11.39
C LEU A 224 -3.73 12.67 11.58
N ILE A 225 -4.80 12.33 12.32
CA ILE A 225 -5.22 10.95 12.59
C ILE A 225 -6.52 10.68 11.85
N ILE A 226 -6.50 9.71 10.94
CA ILE A 226 -7.66 9.22 10.22
C ILE A 226 -8.01 7.83 10.74
N CYS A 227 -9.23 7.67 11.23
CA CYS A 227 -9.68 6.43 11.86
C CYS A 227 -11.16 6.13 11.54
N PRO A 228 -11.67 4.92 11.82
CA PRO A 228 -13.10 4.63 11.77
C PRO A 228 -13.90 5.56 12.70
N SER A 229 -15.13 5.92 12.34
CA SER A 229 -15.96 6.85 13.12
C SER A 229 -16.19 6.37 14.56
N SER A 230 -16.30 5.06 14.78
CA SER A 230 -16.53 4.44 16.09
C SER A 230 -15.39 4.62 17.08
N VAL A 231 -14.16 4.81 16.61
CA VAL A 231 -12.96 4.89 17.48
C VAL A 231 -12.42 6.31 17.66
N LYS A 232 -13.03 7.32 17.06
CA LYS A 232 -12.59 8.73 17.17
C LYS A 232 -12.44 9.20 18.62
N TYR A 233 -13.46 8.94 19.46
CA TYR A 233 -13.43 9.32 20.88
C TYR A 233 -12.41 8.51 21.69
N MET A 234 -12.15 7.27 21.30
CA MET A 234 -11.08 6.49 21.92
C MET A 234 -9.72 7.13 21.64
N TRP A 235 -9.43 7.54 20.39
CA TRP A 235 -8.23 8.28 20.03
C TRP A 235 -8.08 9.57 20.86
N TYR A 236 -9.14 10.35 20.95
CA TYR A 236 -9.14 11.59 21.77
C TYR A 236 -8.74 11.31 23.22
N ARG A 237 -9.35 10.30 23.86
CA ARG A 237 -9.05 9.90 25.25
C ARG A 237 -7.63 9.40 25.41
N GLN A 238 -7.13 8.60 24.46
CA GLN A 238 -5.78 8.07 24.48
C GLN A 238 -4.73 9.18 24.38
N ILE A 239 -4.94 10.18 23.52
CA ILE A 239 -4.05 11.34 23.40
C ILE A 239 -4.02 12.11 24.72
N LYS A 240 -5.17 12.42 25.29
CA LYS A 240 -5.26 13.10 26.59
C LYS A 240 -4.52 12.34 27.70
N ARG A 241 -4.57 11.02 27.67
CA ARG A 241 -3.93 10.15 28.67
C ARG A 241 -2.41 10.08 28.48
N PHE A 242 -1.94 9.82 27.26
CA PHE A 242 -0.55 9.47 27.00
C PHE A 242 0.30 10.65 26.50
N LEU A 243 -0.31 11.68 25.92
CA LEU A 243 0.37 12.89 25.44
C LEU A 243 -0.37 14.14 25.98
N PRO A 244 -0.26 14.43 27.28
CA PRO A 244 -1.01 15.55 27.88
C PRO A 244 -0.58 16.92 27.35
N SER A 245 0.62 17.04 26.78
CA SER A 245 1.12 18.23 26.09
C SER A 245 0.44 18.48 24.74
N ALA A 246 -0.16 17.47 24.13
CA ALA A 246 -0.85 17.59 22.85
C ALA A 246 -2.24 18.24 23.00
N ARG A 247 -2.67 18.92 21.96
CA ARG A 247 -4.01 19.55 21.86
C ARG A 247 -4.87 18.78 20.86
N PRO A 248 -5.59 17.73 21.29
CA PRO A 248 -6.46 16.99 20.40
C PRO A 248 -7.70 17.79 20.01
N CYS A 249 -7.96 17.86 18.71
CA CYS A 249 -9.15 18.45 18.10
C CYS A 249 -9.92 17.35 17.38
N LEU A 250 -11.16 17.10 17.80
CA LEU A 250 -12.04 16.12 17.20
C LEU A 250 -12.92 16.80 16.16
N VAL A 251 -12.80 16.36 14.90
CA VAL A 251 -13.68 16.80 13.81
C VAL A 251 -14.85 15.83 13.71
N GLU A 252 -16.04 16.28 14.03
CA GLU A 252 -17.24 15.45 14.05
C GLU A 252 -18.09 15.60 12.80
N LYS A 253 -18.18 16.83 12.28
CA LYS A 253 -19.02 17.21 11.14
C LYS A 253 -18.20 17.88 10.04
N ALA A 254 -18.72 17.84 8.82
CA ALA A 254 -18.08 18.47 7.68
C ALA A 254 -17.98 20.00 7.79
N LYS A 255 -18.84 20.62 8.60
CA LYS A 255 -18.89 22.08 8.81
C LYS A 255 -18.01 22.57 9.97
N ASP A 256 -17.41 21.65 10.75
CA ASP A 256 -16.55 22.05 11.86
C ASP A 256 -15.30 22.74 11.31
N ASP A 257 -14.87 23.82 11.95
CA ASP A 257 -13.66 24.51 11.55
C ASP A 257 -12.43 23.64 11.79
N LEU A 258 -11.56 23.55 10.79
CA LEU A 258 -10.23 22.97 11.00
C LEU A 258 -9.36 24.02 11.68
N PRO A 259 -8.78 23.68 12.85
CA PRO A 259 -7.84 24.59 13.48
C PRO A 259 -6.65 24.80 12.55
N ARG A 260 -6.25 26.06 12.35
CA ARG A 260 -5.14 26.42 11.47
C ARG A 260 -3.83 25.80 11.98
N SER A 261 -3.02 25.33 11.06
CA SER A 261 -1.79 24.53 11.30
C SER A 261 -0.65 25.26 12.04
N ARG A 262 -0.88 26.45 12.58
CA ARG A 262 0.15 27.23 13.29
C ARG A 262 0.41 26.77 14.74
N CYS A 263 -0.36 25.83 15.26
CA CYS A 263 -0.18 25.32 16.62
C CYS A 263 0.75 24.09 16.60
N THR A 264 1.89 24.19 17.26
CA THR A 264 2.94 23.14 17.29
C THR A 264 2.50 21.81 17.92
N ASN A 265 1.48 21.81 18.81
CA ASN A 265 1.04 20.59 19.51
C ASN A 265 -0.35 20.11 19.06
N LEU A 266 -0.80 20.51 17.87
CA LEU A 266 -2.12 20.21 17.39
C LEU A 266 -2.22 18.77 16.85
N VAL A 267 -3.24 18.05 17.31
CA VAL A 267 -3.60 16.71 16.80
C VAL A 267 -5.04 16.74 16.30
N ILE A 268 -5.23 16.59 15.01
CA ILE A 268 -6.55 16.55 14.39
C ILE A 268 -6.99 15.11 14.22
N ILE A 269 -8.21 14.80 14.69
CA ILE A 269 -8.78 13.44 14.60
C ILE A 269 -10.06 13.52 13.76
N MET A 270 -10.14 12.73 12.70
CA MET A 270 -11.34 12.64 11.87
C MET A 270 -11.57 11.25 11.30
N SER A 271 -12.79 11.03 10.81
CA SER A 271 -13.12 9.77 10.14
C SER A 271 -12.68 9.75 8.68
N TYR A 272 -12.58 8.55 8.10
CA TYR A 272 -12.34 8.36 6.67
C TYR A 272 -13.37 9.09 5.79
N THR A 273 -14.63 9.06 6.18
CA THR A 273 -15.70 9.76 5.46
C THR A 273 -15.49 11.28 5.46
N LEU A 274 -15.12 11.86 6.60
CA LEU A 274 -14.81 13.28 6.69
C LEU A 274 -13.56 13.65 5.89
N MET A 275 -12.53 12.80 5.89
CA MET A 275 -11.37 12.98 5.03
C MET A 275 -11.75 13.04 3.54
N GLU A 276 -12.67 12.18 3.08
CA GLU A 276 -13.17 12.21 1.70
C GLU A 276 -13.98 13.48 1.38
N MET A 277 -14.81 13.92 2.32
CA MET A 277 -15.65 15.13 2.16
C MET A 277 -14.81 16.41 2.13
N ARG A 278 -13.75 16.46 2.93
CA ARG A 278 -12.89 17.65 3.10
C ARG A 278 -11.56 17.56 2.33
N ALA A 279 -11.52 16.72 1.31
CA ALA A 279 -10.28 16.41 0.58
C ALA A 279 -9.54 17.65 0.07
N GLU A 280 -10.24 18.63 -0.50
CA GLU A 280 -9.62 19.84 -1.06
C GLU A 280 -9.06 20.77 0.03
N GLU A 281 -9.71 20.83 1.19
CA GLU A 281 -9.22 21.58 2.32
C GLU A 281 -7.98 20.94 2.93
N LEU A 282 -8.02 19.60 3.15
CA LEU A 282 -6.88 18.85 3.67
C LEU A 282 -5.66 18.90 2.73
N LYS A 283 -5.87 18.99 1.42
CA LYS A 283 -4.78 19.15 0.46
C LYS A 283 -4.14 20.55 0.49
N ARG A 284 -4.84 21.58 0.96
CA ARG A 284 -4.28 22.93 1.10
C ARG A 284 -3.43 23.07 2.35
N GLU A 285 -3.76 22.30 3.38
CA GLU A 285 -2.99 22.26 4.63
C GLU A 285 -1.76 21.36 4.53
N ASN A 286 -0.77 21.62 5.36
CA ASN A 286 0.47 20.85 5.40
C ASN A 286 0.47 19.91 6.62
N PHE A 287 0.12 18.65 6.37
CA PHE A 287 0.24 17.58 7.36
C PHE A 287 1.45 16.73 7.05
N TYR A 288 2.52 16.91 7.83
CA TYR A 288 3.75 16.14 7.62
C TYR A 288 3.76 14.82 8.37
N VAL A 289 2.92 14.68 9.41
CA VAL A 289 2.78 13.45 10.21
C VAL A 289 1.34 12.94 10.11
N LEU A 290 1.18 11.72 9.59
CA LEU A 290 -0.12 11.07 9.38
C LEU A 290 -0.18 9.73 10.12
N ILE A 291 -1.33 9.46 10.74
CA ILE A 291 -1.70 8.14 11.23
C ILE A 291 -2.99 7.71 10.52
N PHE A 292 -2.98 6.52 9.92
CA PHE A 292 -4.18 5.88 9.38
C PHE A 292 -4.48 4.63 10.19
N ASP A 293 -5.53 4.69 11.00
CA ASP A 293 -6.00 3.54 11.78
C ASP A 293 -6.93 2.66 10.95
N GLU A 294 -6.87 1.34 11.16
CA GLU A 294 -7.56 0.34 10.35
C GLU A 294 -7.32 0.58 8.84
N CYS A 295 -6.05 0.69 8.48
CA CYS A 295 -5.62 1.04 7.11
C CYS A 295 -6.03 0.01 6.04
N HIS A 296 -6.60 -1.14 6.42
CA HIS A 296 -7.25 -2.06 5.49
C HIS A 296 -8.44 -1.38 4.75
N MET A 297 -8.99 -0.29 5.29
CA MET A 297 -9.98 0.53 4.59
C MET A 297 -9.42 1.25 3.34
N LEU A 298 -8.10 1.25 3.14
CA LEU A 298 -7.40 1.85 2.00
C LEU A 298 -6.87 0.79 1.00
N LYS A 299 -7.42 -0.42 1.02
CA LYS A 299 -6.95 -1.54 0.20
C LYS A 299 -7.19 -1.38 -1.30
N GLU A 300 -8.27 -0.71 -1.69
CA GLU A 300 -8.64 -0.53 -3.08
C GLU A 300 -8.09 0.79 -3.64
N SER A 301 -7.10 0.71 -4.51
CA SER A 301 -6.40 1.88 -5.07
C SER A 301 -7.29 2.83 -5.89
N LYS A 302 -8.44 2.35 -6.38
CA LYS A 302 -9.35 3.14 -7.23
C LYS A 302 -10.43 3.91 -6.46
N THR A 303 -10.58 3.69 -5.16
CA THR A 303 -11.60 4.39 -4.36
C THR A 303 -11.21 5.85 -4.11
N LYS A 304 -12.22 6.73 -3.98
CA LYS A 304 -12.01 8.13 -3.62
C LYS A 304 -11.22 8.26 -2.31
N ARG A 305 -11.56 7.44 -1.32
CA ARG A 305 -10.86 7.34 -0.02
C ARG A 305 -9.36 7.13 -0.17
N THR A 306 -8.96 6.08 -0.90
CA THR A 306 -7.55 5.75 -1.12
C THR A 306 -6.84 6.83 -1.94
N SER A 307 -7.51 7.43 -2.92
CA SER A 307 -6.97 8.53 -3.72
C SER A 307 -6.65 9.76 -2.86
N VAL A 308 -7.54 10.13 -1.93
CA VAL A 308 -7.31 11.24 -1.00
C VAL A 308 -6.17 10.91 -0.04
N ALA A 309 -6.18 9.71 0.55
CA ALA A 309 -5.11 9.26 1.44
C ALA A 309 -3.73 9.23 0.73
N ASP A 310 -3.65 8.75 -0.52
CA ASP A 310 -2.42 8.75 -1.34
C ASP A 310 -1.93 10.19 -1.62
N ALA A 311 -2.85 11.13 -1.88
CA ALA A 311 -2.49 12.53 -2.08
C ALA A 311 -1.89 13.18 -0.83
N LEU A 312 -2.45 12.89 0.35
CA LEU A 312 -1.90 13.33 1.64
C LEU A 312 -0.55 12.67 1.92
N ALA A 313 -0.46 11.34 1.72
CA ALA A 313 0.74 10.55 1.95
C ALA A 313 1.94 11.01 1.10
N LYS A 314 1.71 11.48 -0.12
CA LYS A 314 2.77 12.02 -0.99
C LYS A 314 3.45 13.26 -0.42
N ARG A 315 2.73 14.05 0.34
CA ARG A 315 3.22 15.30 0.97
C ARG A 315 3.78 15.07 2.36
N ALA A 316 3.34 14.01 3.03
CA ALA A 316 3.74 13.69 4.38
C ALA A 316 5.16 13.15 4.46
N ASN A 317 5.89 13.57 5.50
CA ASN A 317 7.20 13.01 5.85
C ASN A 317 7.05 11.69 6.61
N ARG A 318 6.06 11.60 7.51
CA ARG A 318 5.84 10.48 8.41
C ARG A 318 4.46 9.87 8.15
N ILE A 319 4.41 8.55 8.02
CA ILE A 319 3.17 7.81 7.74
C ILE A 319 3.15 6.55 8.59
N ILE A 320 2.27 6.52 9.56
CA ILE A 320 2.08 5.39 10.46
C ILE A 320 0.75 4.74 10.11
N LEU A 321 0.82 3.55 9.55
CA LEU A 321 -0.36 2.75 9.23
C LEU A 321 -0.61 1.74 10.36
N LEU A 322 -1.88 1.58 10.76
CA LEU A 322 -2.27 0.59 11.77
C LEU A 322 -3.29 -0.37 11.19
N SER A 323 -3.13 -1.66 11.46
CA SER A 323 -4.14 -2.68 11.12
C SER A 323 -4.03 -3.87 12.08
N GLY A 324 -5.15 -4.39 12.54
CA GLY A 324 -5.19 -5.65 13.30
C GLY A 324 -5.16 -6.88 12.40
N THR A 325 -5.51 -6.74 11.13
CA THR A 325 -5.62 -7.82 10.14
C THR A 325 -4.97 -7.41 8.83
N PRO A 326 -3.63 -7.41 8.75
CA PRO A 326 -2.98 -7.15 7.47
C PRO A 326 -3.34 -8.25 6.46
N ALA A 327 -3.75 -7.86 5.26
CA ALA A 327 -4.19 -8.78 4.21
C ALA A 327 -3.01 -9.53 3.56
N LEU A 328 -2.19 -10.24 4.34
CA LEU A 328 -1.03 -10.98 3.85
C LEU A 328 -1.42 -12.10 2.87
N SER A 329 -2.64 -12.63 3.00
CA SER A 329 -3.20 -13.62 2.07
C SER A 329 -3.68 -13.03 0.75
N ARG A 330 -3.78 -11.72 0.65
CA ARG A 330 -4.24 -11.01 -0.56
C ARG A 330 -3.24 -9.92 -0.95
N PRO A 331 -2.16 -10.27 -1.65
CA PRO A 331 -1.10 -9.33 -1.98
C PRO A 331 -1.58 -8.05 -2.67
N ALA A 332 -2.61 -8.14 -3.52
CA ALA A 332 -3.17 -6.99 -4.22
C ALA A 332 -3.66 -5.87 -3.26
N GLU A 333 -4.14 -6.22 -2.07
CA GLU A 333 -4.61 -5.27 -1.06
C GLU A 333 -3.47 -4.53 -0.34
N LEU A 334 -2.24 -5.10 -0.33
CA LEU A 334 -1.07 -4.50 0.30
C LEU A 334 -0.42 -3.39 -0.52
N PHE A 335 -0.62 -3.39 -1.83
CA PHE A 335 0.05 -2.44 -2.73
C PHE A 335 -0.13 -0.98 -2.31
N SER A 336 -1.37 -0.56 -2.00
CA SER A 336 -1.67 0.82 -1.59
C SER A 336 -0.93 1.20 -0.32
N GLN A 337 -0.87 0.29 0.66
CA GLN A 337 -0.19 0.50 1.94
C GLN A 337 1.33 0.59 1.76
N ILE A 338 1.94 -0.33 1.01
CA ILE A 338 3.37 -0.30 0.70
C ILE A 338 3.75 1.00 -0.02
N LYS A 339 2.94 1.41 -1.01
CA LYS A 339 3.16 2.63 -1.77
C LYS A 339 3.06 3.90 -0.92
N MET A 340 2.15 3.95 0.06
CA MET A 340 2.07 5.06 1.02
C MET A 340 3.32 5.11 1.91
N ILE A 341 3.80 3.95 2.40
CA ILE A 341 5.00 3.88 3.24
C ILE A 341 6.23 4.27 2.43
N ASP A 342 6.46 3.63 1.29
CA ASP A 342 7.58 3.94 0.40
C ASP A 342 7.22 3.68 -1.07
N PRO A 343 6.91 4.74 -1.84
CA PRO A 343 6.54 4.61 -3.25
C PRO A 343 7.69 4.12 -4.15
N LYS A 344 8.94 4.11 -3.64
CA LYS A 344 10.11 3.66 -4.42
C LYS A 344 10.23 2.14 -4.44
N ILE A 345 9.62 1.42 -3.49
CA ILE A 345 9.66 -0.05 -3.46
C ILE A 345 8.93 -0.59 -4.69
N PHE A 346 7.69 -0.15 -4.90
CA PHE A 346 6.86 -0.54 -6.04
C PHE A 346 6.19 0.69 -6.67
N PRO A 347 6.82 1.31 -7.67
CA PRO A 347 6.26 2.50 -8.32
C PRO A 347 4.96 2.23 -9.08
N TYR A 348 4.85 1.04 -9.69
CA TYR A 348 3.76 0.68 -10.61
C TYR A 348 3.01 -0.57 -10.17
N TYR A 349 1.68 -0.48 -10.07
CA TYR A 349 0.82 -1.60 -9.69
C TYR A 349 0.94 -2.81 -10.61
N LYS A 350 1.03 -2.59 -11.93
CA LYS A 350 1.14 -3.71 -12.88
C LYS A 350 2.37 -4.58 -12.60
N HIS A 351 3.54 -3.97 -12.39
CA HIS A 351 4.78 -4.72 -12.10
C HIS A 351 4.67 -5.48 -10.77
N TYR A 352 4.12 -4.83 -9.73
CA TYR A 352 3.82 -5.49 -8.47
C TYR A 352 2.86 -6.67 -8.64
N ALA A 353 1.78 -6.48 -9.40
CA ALA A 353 0.75 -7.47 -9.58
C ALA A 353 1.23 -8.67 -10.42
N PHE A 354 2.02 -8.46 -11.47
CA PHE A 354 2.65 -9.55 -12.22
C PHE A 354 3.56 -10.40 -11.32
N ARG A 355 4.29 -9.76 -10.40
CA ARG A 355 5.27 -10.47 -9.58
C ARG A 355 4.64 -11.15 -8.36
N TYR A 356 3.65 -10.53 -7.68
CA TYR A 356 3.15 -11.02 -6.39
C TYR A 356 1.67 -11.45 -6.39
N CYS A 357 0.91 -11.10 -7.42
CA CYS A 357 -0.53 -11.37 -7.48
C CYS A 357 -0.93 -12.31 -8.61
N ASP A 358 0.02 -13.08 -9.16
CA ASP A 358 -0.22 -13.91 -10.37
C ASP A 358 -0.92 -13.10 -11.47
N GLY A 359 -0.44 -11.85 -11.68
CA GLY A 359 -1.01 -10.93 -12.65
C GLY A 359 -0.89 -11.45 -14.07
N LYS A 360 -1.99 -11.43 -14.81
CA LYS A 360 -2.04 -11.86 -16.22
C LYS A 360 -3.07 -11.09 -17.02
N MET A 361 -2.86 -11.01 -18.33
CA MET A 361 -3.85 -10.48 -19.25
C MET A 361 -4.87 -11.58 -19.56
N GLY A 362 -6.08 -11.44 -19.04
CA GLY A 362 -7.20 -12.31 -19.34
C GLY A 362 -8.01 -11.78 -20.53
N ARG A 363 -9.06 -12.54 -20.92
CA ARG A 363 -9.98 -12.16 -22.02
C ARG A 363 -10.71 -10.83 -21.77
N PHE A 364 -10.96 -10.49 -20.50
CA PHE A 364 -11.72 -9.30 -20.08
C PHE A 364 -10.83 -8.19 -19.50
N GLY A 365 -9.50 -8.30 -19.63
CA GLY A 365 -8.55 -7.32 -19.14
C GLY A 365 -7.51 -7.90 -18.17
N PHE A 366 -6.87 -7.03 -17.41
CA PHE A 366 -5.83 -7.39 -16.47
C PHE A 366 -6.43 -7.99 -15.19
N GLU A 367 -6.03 -9.20 -14.84
CA GLU A 367 -6.42 -9.93 -13.63
C GLU A 367 -5.21 -10.10 -12.69
N ALA A 368 -5.43 -9.92 -11.37
CA ALA A 368 -4.41 -10.01 -10.34
C ALA A 368 -5.06 -10.46 -9.01
N LYS A 369 -5.60 -11.67 -8.98
CA LYS A 369 -6.32 -12.24 -7.82
C LYS A 369 -5.54 -13.37 -7.14
N GLY A 370 -4.43 -13.79 -7.72
CA GLY A 370 -3.59 -14.87 -7.21
C GLY A 370 -2.54 -14.40 -6.21
N GLN A 371 -1.64 -15.32 -5.89
CA GLN A 371 -0.48 -15.09 -5.03
C GLN A 371 0.74 -15.76 -5.64
N SER A 372 1.83 -15.02 -5.77
CA SER A 372 3.12 -15.51 -6.23
C SER A 372 4.25 -14.84 -5.43
N ASN A 373 5.43 -15.44 -5.39
CA ASN A 373 6.60 -14.92 -4.67
C ASN A 373 6.31 -14.48 -3.23
N ALA A 374 5.50 -15.25 -2.50
CA ALA A 374 5.02 -14.89 -1.16
C ALA A 374 6.15 -14.67 -0.15
N GLU A 375 7.23 -15.47 -0.24
CA GLU A 375 8.40 -15.36 0.66
C GLU A 375 9.16 -14.05 0.41
N GLU A 376 9.34 -13.65 -0.85
CA GLU A 376 9.96 -12.37 -1.19
C GLU A 376 9.12 -11.21 -0.67
N LEU A 377 7.80 -11.24 -0.88
CA LEU A 377 6.91 -10.20 -0.38
C LEU A 377 6.91 -10.16 1.16
N LYS A 378 6.94 -11.31 1.83
CA LYS A 378 7.06 -11.39 3.29
C LYS A 378 8.34 -10.72 3.76
N ALA A 379 9.49 -11.01 3.14
CA ALA A 379 10.76 -10.38 3.47
C ALA A 379 10.72 -8.85 3.26
N VAL A 380 10.08 -8.36 2.20
CA VAL A 380 9.85 -6.93 1.98
C VAL A 380 8.99 -6.33 3.11
N MET A 381 7.90 -7.02 3.49
CA MET A 381 7.02 -6.55 4.57
C MET A 381 7.74 -6.48 5.91
N GLU A 382 8.60 -7.44 6.25
CA GLU A 382 9.41 -7.44 7.48
C GLU A 382 10.32 -6.20 7.60
N LYS A 383 10.70 -5.60 6.48
CA LYS A 383 11.49 -4.34 6.48
C LYS A 383 10.67 -3.09 6.78
N ILE A 384 9.36 -3.11 6.57
CA ILE A 384 8.48 -1.93 6.69
C ILE A 384 7.31 -2.12 7.65
N MET A 385 7.16 -3.31 8.23
CA MET A 385 6.03 -3.70 9.05
C MET A 385 6.50 -4.35 10.36
N ILE A 386 5.77 -4.10 11.43
CA ILE A 386 5.86 -4.85 12.68
C ILE A 386 4.61 -5.70 12.81
N ARG A 387 4.78 -6.99 13.07
CA ARG A 387 3.68 -7.91 13.34
C ARG A 387 4.05 -8.88 14.44
N ARG A 388 3.32 -8.82 15.55
CA ARG A 388 3.45 -9.73 16.68
C ARG A 388 2.08 -10.31 17.04
N LEU A 389 2.07 -11.54 17.49
CA LEU A 389 0.88 -12.20 18.00
C LEU A 389 0.90 -12.13 19.53
N LYS A 390 -0.27 -12.15 20.14
CA LYS A 390 -0.40 -12.12 21.60
C LYS A 390 0.36 -13.25 22.27
N LYS A 391 0.28 -14.46 21.72
CA LYS A 391 0.98 -15.65 22.21
C LYS A 391 2.51 -15.51 22.22
N ASP A 392 3.08 -14.62 21.41
CA ASP A 392 4.53 -14.46 21.26
C ASP A 392 5.10 -13.40 22.23
N VAL A 393 4.24 -12.56 22.82
CA VAL A 393 4.68 -11.39 23.62
C VAL A 393 4.03 -11.27 24.99
N LEU A 394 3.01 -12.05 25.27
CA LEU A 394 2.28 -12.06 26.54
C LEU A 394 2.21 -13.51 27.05
N GLU A 395 3.23 -13.90 27.85
CA GLU A 395 3.38 -15.26 28.37
C GLU A 395 2.27 -15.64 29.37
N ASP A 396 1.69 -14.63 30.04
CA ASP A 396 0.68 -14.84 31.09
C ASP A 396 -0.77 -14.85 30.56
N LEU A 397 -1.01 -14.89 29.25
CA LEU A 397 -2.37 -14.96 28.74
C LEU A 397 -2.93 -16.38 28.90
N PRO A 398 -4.14 -16.52 29.48
CA PRO A 398 -4.82 -17.80 29.51
C PRO A 398 -5.11 -18.29 28.08
N GLU A 399 -5.14 -19.62 27.94
CA GLU A 399 -5.48 -20.22 26.65
C GLU A 399 -6.83 -19.72 26.14
N LYS A 400 -6.90 -19.41 24.85
CA LYS A 400 -8.12 -18.98 24.20
C LYS A 400 -9.11 -20.14 24.11
N ARG A 401 -10.12 -20.16 24.98
CA ARG A 401 -11.25 -21.08 24.90
C ARG A 401 -12.28 -20.56 23.91
N ARG A 402 -12.73 -21.44 23.03
CA ARG A 402 -13.86 -21.18 22.14
C ARG A 402 -14.97 -22.13 22.54
N GLU A 403 -16.06 -21.61 23.07
CA GLU A 403 -17.25 -22.37 23.38
C GLU A 403 -18.32 -22.09 22.35
N ILE A 404 -18.87 -23.16 21.79
CA ILE A 404 -20.05 -23.06 20.91
C ILE A 404 -21.25 -23.26 21.81
N ILE A 405 -21.98 -22.19 22.07
CA ILE A 405 -23.22 -22.25 22.87
C ILE A 405 -24.39 -22.46 21.88
N PHE A 406 -25.00 -23.63 21.98
CA PHE A 406 -26.25 -23.89 21.27
C PHE A 406 -27.40 -23.33 22.09
N LEU A 407 -28.07 -22.31 21.59
CA LEU A 407 -29.28 -21.77 22.22
C LEU A 407 -30.45 -22.64 21.80
N SER A 408 -31.15 -23.25 22.79
CA SER A 408 -32.44 -23.89 22.54
C SER A 408 -33.47 -22.83 22.13
N GLY A 409 -34.44 -23.22 21.28
CA GLY A 409 -35.46 -22.31 20.80
C GLY A 409 -36.25 -21.56 21.87
N ASP A 410 -36.36 -22.15 23.06
CA ASP A 410 -37.05 -21.58 24.22
C ASP A 410 -36.25 -20.48 24.94
N ALA A 411 -34.92 -20.44 24.75
CA ALA A 411 -34.04 -19.41 25.30
C ALA A 411 -33.97 -18.12 24.43
N ILE A 412 -34.63 -18.12 23.27
CA ILE A 412 -34.61 -17.00 22.35
C ILE A 412 -35.75 -16.06 22.70
N ASP A 413 -35.44 -14.87 23.17
CA ASP A 413 -36.45 -13.85 23.44
C ASP A 413 -37.20 -13.39 22.18
N ASN A 414 -38.34 -12.74 22.37
CA ASN A 414 -39.19 -12.27 21.25
C ASN A 414 -38.44 -11.36 20.28
N LYS A 415 -37.45 -10.62 20.74
CA LYS A 415 -36.64 -9.72 19.93
C LYS A 415 -35.69 -10.50 19.03
N MET A 416 -35.08 -11.57 19.55
CA MET A 416 -34.24 -12.49 18.74
C MET A 416 -35.07 -13.25 17.72
N LYS A 417 -36.30 -13.69 18.08
CA LYS A 417 -37.24 -14.33 17.12
C LYS A 417 -37.60 -13.40 15.97
N GLN A 418 -37.83 -12.10 16.27
CA GLN A 418 -38.08 -11.08 15.25
C GLN A 418 -36.88 -10.85 14.34
N LEU A 419 -35.67 -10.81 14.89
CA LEU A 419 -34.41 -10.67 14.13
C LEU A 419 -34.15 -11.88 13.21
N LEU A 420 -34.39 -13.10 13.70
CA LEU A 420 -34.26 -14.32 12.89
C LEU A 420 -35.28 -14.33 11.75
N LYS A 421 -36.52 -13.94 12.02
CA LYS A 421 -37.57 -13.85 10.99
C LYS A 421 -37.26 -12.76 9.95
N ALA A 422 -36.80 -11.59 10.38
CA ALA A 422 -36.35 -10.54 9.49
C ALA A 422 -35.14 -10.98 8.63
N ARG A 423 -34.23 -11.79 9.20
CA ARG A 423 -33.12 -12.37 8.46
C ARG A 423 -33.58 -13.32 7.37
N GLU A 424 -34.48 -14.23 7.66
CA GLU A 424 -35.04 -15.16 6.67
C GLU A 424 -35.78 -14.45 5.54
N GLU A 425 -36.53 -13.39 5.85
CA GLU A 425 -37.20 -12.54 4.87
C GLU A 425 -36.19 -11.80 3.97
N PHE A 426 -35.03 -11.40 4.50
CA PHE A 426 -33.97 -10.73 3.76
C PHE A 426 -33.12 -11.69 2.93
N GLU A 427 -32.85 -12.90 3.42
CA GLU A 427 -32.15 -13.94 2.65
C GLU A 427 -32.97 -14.33 1.40
N SER A 428 -34.28 -14.43 1.55
CA SER A 428 -35.20 -14.70 0.43
C SER A 428 -35.29 -13.53 -0.58
N ALA A 429 -34.99 -12.30 -0.14
CA ALA A 429 -35.05 -11.10 -0.99
C ALA A 429 -33.69 -10.66 -1.57
N ASN A 430 -32.63 -11.44 -1.41
CA ASN A 430 -31.27 -11.13 -1.89
C ASN A 430 -30.70 -9.76 -1.41
N LYS A 431 -31.15 -9.26 -0.25
CA LYS A 431 -30.80 -7.93 0.32
C LYS A 431 -30.00 -8.02 1.62
N PHE A 432 -29.23 -9.07 1.82
CA PHE A 432 -28.55 -9.38 3.10
C PHE A 432 -27.49 -8.36 3.53
N SER A 433 -26.98 -7.53 2.62
CA SER A 433 -25.87 -6.60 2.91
C SER A 433 -26.25 -5.39 3.80
N ILE A 434 -27.53 -5.07 3.91
CA ILE A 434 -27.96 -3.78 4.52
C ILE A 434 -28.33 -3.91 6.01
N VAL A 435 -28.63 -5.12 6.48
CA VAL A 435 -29.11 -5.33 7.86
C VAL A 435 -28.00 -5.41 8.88
N CYS A 436 -26.84 -5.96 8.53
CA CYS A 436 -25.70 -6.07 9.44
C CYS A 436 -25.11 -4.70 9.84
N GLU A 437 -25.27 -3.65 9.04
CA GLU A 437 -24.79 -2.30 9.37
C GLU A 437 -25.68 -1.54 10.35
N LYS A 438 -26.91 -1.98 10.59
CA LYS A 438 -27.87 -1.27 11.46
C LYS A 438 -27.94 -1.79 12.90
N PHE A 439 -27.41 -2.98 13.18
CA PHE A 439 -27.56 -3.67 14.47
C PHE A 439 -26.25 -4.05 15.16
N PHE A 440 -25.11 -3.73 14.59
CA PHE A 440 -23.78 -3.78 15.17
C PHE A 440 -23.10 -2.41 15.00
#